data_23b28179142f5fffd0d3c582f2fe5995
#
_entry.id   23b28179142f5fffd0d3c582f2fe5995
#
_cell.length_a   1.000
_cell.length_b   1.000
_cell.length_c   1.000
_cell.angle_alpha   90.00
_cell.angle_beta   90.00
_cell.angle_gamma   90.00
#
_symmetry.space_group_name_H-M   'P 1'
#
loop_
_entity.id
_entity.type
_entity.pdbx_description
1 polymer ?
#
loop_
_entity_poly.entity_id
_entity_poly.type
_entity_poly.pdbx_seq_one_letter_code
_entity_poly.pdbx_strand_id
1 'polypeptide(L)'
;MMKKIAVYLFLFVSMVSLGNVKDPFKDEKFDSAYKNIKEIFPGDFRCRFIIKQVLLRSFHEDNKNTEMIDNFDSSLTTYGRIIQEEGLFLNEKDPVEVTTQYYAKYCTVPEEKWLDSFESPALSKYFNSIKEKYPRK
;
A
#
# COMPACT_ATOMS: atom_id res chain seq x y z
N MET A 1 -1.83 -2.86 -27.40
CA MET A 1 -1.25 -1.88 -26.63
C MET A 1 -1.73 -0.49 -26.82
N MET A 2 -1.96 -0.09 -28.01
CA MET A 2 -2.55 1.20 -28.23
C MET A 2 -3.84 1.35 -27.48
N LYS A 3 -4.61 0.30 -27.43
CA LYS A 3 -5.79 0.30 -26.67
C LYS A 3 -5.51 0.54 -25.22
N LYS A 4 -4.47 -0.05 -24.69
CA LYS A 4 -4.08 0.17 -23.36
C LYS A 4 -3.65 1.57 -23.13
N ILE A 5 -2.94 2.14 -24.06
CA ILE A 5 -2.54 3.51 -23.97
C ILE A 5 -3.75 4.40 -23.96
N ALA A 6 -4.71 4.08 -24.79
CA ALA A 6 -5.93 4.85 -24.84
C ALA A 6 -6.66 4.78 -23.50
N VAL A 7 -6.66 3.62 -22.89
CA VAL A 7 -7.30 3.45 -21.60
C VAL A 7 -6.59 4.29 -20.55
N TYR A 8 -5.28 4.27 -20.56
CA TYR A 8 -4.53 5.07 -19.62
C TYR A 8 -4.79 6.55 -19.79
N LEU A 9 -4.84 6.99 -21.03
CA LEU A 9 -5.13 8.39 -21.29
C LEU A 9 -6.50 8.74 -20.77
N PHE A 10 -7.43 7.85 -20.97
CA PHE A 10 -8.78 8.07 -20.51
C PHE A 10 -8.81 8.18 -18.98
N LEU A 11 -8.14 7.30 -18.30
CA LEU A 11 -8.07 7.34 -16.86
C LEU A 11 -7.42 8.62 -16.38
N PHE A 12 -6.37 9.01 -17.06
CA PHE A 12 -5.68 10.22 -16.70
C PHE A 12 -6.59 11.44 -16.84
N VAL A 13 -7.33 11.49 -17.92
CA VAL A 13 -8.26 12.57 -18.16
C VAL A 13 -9.35 12.57 -17.08
N SER A 14 -9.82 11.39 -16.71
CA SER A 14 -10.81 11.29 -15.67
C SER A 14 -10.29 11.84 -14.36
N MET A 15 -9.07 11.52 -14.03
CA MET A 15 -8.48 12.01 -12.81
C MET A 15 -8.32 13.51 -12.83
N VAL A 16 -7.93 14.03 -13.96
CA VAL A 16 -7.80 15.45 -14.11
C VAL A 16 -9.15 16.12 -13.95
N SER A 17 -10.19 15.51 -14.51
CA SER A 17 -11.52 16.12 -14.44
C SER A 17 -12.08 16.07 -13.02
N LEU A 18 -11.61 15.16 -12.17
CA LEU A 18 -12.02 15.14 -10.79
C LEU A 18 -11.53 16.37 -10.05
N GLY A 19 -10.40 16.90 -10.46
CA GLY A 19 -9.93 18.17 -9.98
C GLY A 19 -9.41 18.22 -8.55
N ASN A 20 -9.73 17.23 -7.74
CA ASN A 20 -9.39 17.25 -6.33
C ASN A 20 -8.46 16.15 -5.86
N VAL A 21 -7.95 15.36 -6.80
CA VAL A 21 -7.08 14.27 -6.44
C VAL A 21 -5.68 14.80 -6.22
N LYS A 22 -5.19 14.67 -5.01
CA LYS A 22 -3.84 15.09 -4.70
C LYS A 22 -2.85 14.07 -5.22
N ASP A 23 -1.74 14.57 -5.74
CA ASP A 23 -0.65 13.73 -6.18
C ASP A 23 0.24 13.48 -4.97
N PRO A 24 0.34 12.23 -4.47
CA PRO A 24 1.13 11.97 -3.29
C PRO A 24 2.60 12.34 -3.46
N PHE A 25 3.12 12.24 -4.68
CA PHE A 25 4.54 12.50 -4.89
C PHE A 25 4.89 13.98 -4.93
N LYS A 26 3.88 14.85 -4.86
CA LYS A 26 4.10 16.27 -4.68
C LYS A 26 4.14 16.65 -3.21
N ASP A 27 3.79 15.72 -2.33
CA ASP A 27 3.90 15.90 -0.89
C ASP A 27 5.31 15.47 -0.50
N GLU A 28 6.10 16.40 0.01
CA GLU A 28 7.51 16.12 0.30
C GLU A 28 7.70 15.00 1.32
N LYS A 29 6.86 14.98 2.34
CA LYS A 29 6.99 13.96 3.37
C LYS A 29 6.63 12.59 2.83
N PHE A 30 5.56 12.53 2.03
CA PHE A 30 5.17 11.28 1.42
C PHE A 30 6.25 10.79 0.46
N ASP A 31 6.74 11.68 -0.40
CA ASP A 31 7.74 11.31 -1.39
C ASP A 31 9.01 10.78 -0.71
N SER A 32 9.40 11.42 0.38
CA SER A 32 10.57 10.99 1.14
C SER A 32 10.36 9.61 1.76
N ALA A 33 9.19 9.39 2.36
CA ALA A 33 8.88 8.10 2.95
C ALA A 33 8.84 7.01 1.90
N TYR A 34 8.26 7.31 0.75
CA TYR A 34 8.14 6.35 -0.33
C TYR A 34 9.54 5.94 -0.86
N LYS A 35 10.41 6.91 -1.05
CA LYS A 35 11.76 6.64 -1.51
C LYS A 35 12.57 5.86 -0.49
N ASN A 36 12.26 6.04 0.77
CA ASN A 36 12.98 5.37 1.84
C ASN A 36 12.68 3.89 1.94
N ILE A 37 11.60 3.44 1.32
CA ILE A 37 11.19 2.04 1.36
C ILE A 37 12.33 1.13 0.89
N LYS A 38 13.03 1.55 -0.14
CA LYS A 38 14.11 0.77 -0.69
C LYS A 38 15.22 0.52 0.33
N GLU A 39 15.50 1.51 1.15
CA GLU A 39 16.55 1.39 2.15
C GLU A 39 16.10 0.59 3.37
N ILE A 40 14.83 0.72 3.71
CA ILE A 40 14.30 0.02 4.87
C ILE A 40 14.15 -1.48 4.62
N PHE A 41 13.79 -1.84 3.39
CA PHE A 41 13.63 -3.24 3.01
C PHE A 41 14.59 -3.59 1.86
N PRO A 42 15.90 -3.52 2.11
CA PRO A 42 16.85 -3.79 1.03
C PRO A 42 16.84 -5.24 0.63
N GLY A 43 16.46 -5.68 -0.39
CA GLY A 43 16.49 -7.07 -0.77
C GLY A 43 15.20 -7.82 -0.57
N ASP A 44 14.18 -7.17 0.00
CA ASP A 44 12.90 -7.84 0.18
C ASP A 44 11.87 -7.21 -0.73
N PHE A 45 11.77 -7.76 -1.92
CA PHE A 45 10.87 -7.23 -2.93
C PHE A 45 9.42 -7.26 -2.49
N ARG A 46 9.02 -8.35 -1.84
CA ARG A 46 7.62 -8.53 -1.47
C ARG A 46 7.19 -7.56 -0.39
N CYS A 47 8.03 -7.37 0.60
CA CYS A 47 7.75 -6.38 1.65
C CYS A 47 7.70 -4.97 1.08
N ARG A 48 8.62 -4.67 0.15
CA ARG A 48 8.61 -3.36 -0.50
C ARG A 48 7.31 -3.13 -1.26
N PHE A 49 6.87 -4.16 -2.01
CA PHE A 49 5.65 -4.01 -2.79
C PHE A 49 4.45 -3.75 -1.89
N ILE A 50 4.30 -4.56 -0.84
CA ILE A 50 3.16 -4.43 0.05
C ILE A 50 3.14 -3.06 0.69
N ILE A 51 4.26 -2.62 1.25
CA ILE A 51 4.25 -1.35 1.97
C ILE A 51 4.07 -0.17 1.02
N LYS A 52 4.52 -0.28 -0.22
CA LYS A 52 4.28 0.78 -1.19
C LYS A 52 2.78 0.96 -1.45
N GLN A 53 2.07 -0.16 -1.61
CA GLN A 53 0.63 -0.11 -1.83
C GLN A 53 -0.10 0.43 -0.60
N VAL A 54 0.32 -0.01 0.56
CA VAL A 54 -0.28 0.44 1.81
C VAL A 54 -0.05 1.93 2.02
N LEU A 55 1.15 2.40 1.72
CA LEU A 55 1.47 3.81 1.89
C LEU A 55 0.64 4.69 0.95
N LEU A 56 0.53 4.26 -0.30
CA LEU A 56 -0.28 5.00 -1.27
C LEU A 56 -1.75 4.99 -0.88
N ARG A 57 -2.25 3.85 -0.47
CA ARG A 57 -3.63 3.74 -0.03
C ARG A 57 -3.88 4.65 1.17
N SER A 58 -2.94 4.67 2.11
CA SER A 58 -3.08 5.48 3.31
C SER A 58 -3.11 6.97 2.99
N PHE A 59 -2.27 7.40 2.07
CA PHE A 59 -2.28 8.79 1.65
C PHE A 59 -3.65 9.18 1.12
N HIS A 60 -4.23 8.35 0.28
CA HIS A 60 -5.53 8.66 -0.31
C HIS A 60 -6.66 8.53 0.71
N GLU A 61 -6.52 7.63 1.67
CA GLU A 61 -7.50 7.52 2.73
C GLU A 61 -7.48 8.78 3.60
N ASP A 62 -6.30 9.27 3.95
CA ASP A 62 -6.17 10.49 4.72
C ASP A 62 -6.75 11.70 3.98
N ASN A 63 -6.71 11.67 2.66
CA ASN A 63 -7.23 12.75 1.84
C ASN A 63 -8.63 12.47 1.31
N LYS A 64 -9.26 11.42 1.83
CA LYS A 64 -10.67 11.07 1.55
C LYS A 64 -10.98 10.84 0.07
N ASN A 65 -10.02 10.26 -0.63
CA ASN A 65 -10.18 9.93 -2.04
C ASN A 65 -10.51 8.45 -2.20
N THR A 66 -11.79 8.11 -2.06
CA THR A 66 -12.21 6.72 -2.01
C THR A 66 -11.97 5.97 -3.32
N GLU A 67 -12.02 6.66 -4.44
CA GLU A 67 -11.79 5.98 -5.72
C GLU A 67 -10.37 5.45 -5.82
N MET A 68 -9.42 6.22 -5.33
CA MET A 68 -8.03 5.77 -5.37
C MET A 68 -7.78 4.66 -4.37
N ILE A 69 -8.49 4.67 -3.25
CA ILE A 69 -8.37 3.60 -2.26
C ILE A 69 -8.70 2.26 -2.91
N ASP A 70 -9.76 2.21 -3.71
CA ASP A 70 -10.17 0.96 -4.36
C ASP A 70 -9.10 0.42 -5.30
N ASN A 71 -8.37 1.30 -5.96
CA ASN A 71 -7.30 0.88 -6.85
C ASN A 71 -6.21 0.14 -6.09
N PHE A 72 -5.86 0.64 -4.92
CA PHE A 72 -4.80 0.00 -4.14
C PHE A 72 -5.30 -1.25 -3.43
N ASP A 73 -6.58 -1.29 -3.08
CA ASP A 73 -7.17 -2.51 -2.54
C ASP A 73 -7.19 -3.60 -3.60
N SER A 74 -7.45 -3.26 -4.86
CA SER A 74 -7.40 -4.22 -5.95
C SER A 74 -6.00 -4.78 -6.13
N SER A 75 -5.02 -3.92 -6.03
CA SER A 75 -3.62 -4.31 -6.15
C SER A 75 -3.25 -5.29 -5.05
N LEU A 76 -3.64 -4.98 -3.83
CA LEU A 76 -3.37 -5.84 -2.70
C LEU A 76 -4.13 -7.17 -2.80
N THR A 77 -5.35 -7.12 -3.31
CA THR A 77 -6.14 -8.33 -3.52
C THR A 77 -5.43 -9.28 -4.48
N THR A 78 -4.96 -8.74 -5.59
CA THR A 78 -4.26 -9.54 -6.57
C THR A 78 -3.00 -10.14 -5.98
N TYR A 79 -2.26 -9.34 -5.23
CA TYR A 79 -1.01 -9.80 -4.66
C TYR A 79 -1.25 -10.87 -3.58
N GLY A 80 -2.31 -10.69 -2.79
CA GLY A 80 -2.68 -11.69 -1.80
C GLY A 80 -2.98 -13.04 -2.43
N ARG A 81 -3.65 -13.02 -3.58
CA ARG A 81 -3.94 -14.26 -4.29
C ARG A 81 -2.67 -14.91 -4.80
N ILE A 82 -1.72 -14.11 -5.26
CA ILE A 82 -0.44 -14.64 -5.71
C ILE A 82 0.28 -15.32 -4.54
N ILE A 83 0.26 -14.71 -3.39
CA ILE A 83 0.87 -15.30 -2.20
C ILE A 83 0.22 -16.64 -1.86
N GLN A 84 -1.10 -16.70 -1.95
CA GLN A 84 -1.81 -17.94 -1.68
C GLN A 84 -1.52 -19.03 -2.71
N GLU A 85 -1.30 -18.65 -3.95
CA GLU A 85 -0.93 -19.62 -4.97
C GLU A 85 0.41 -20.27 -4.66
N GLU A 86 1.22 -19.63 -3.85
CA GLU A 86 2.48 -20.20 -3.42
C GLU A 86 2.34 -21.06 -2.17
N GLY A 87 1.13 -21.24 -1.69
CA GLY A 87 0.89 -22.12 -0.56
C GLY A 87 0.88 -21.47 0.81
N LEU A 88 0.85 -20.14 0.86
CA LEU A 88 0.89 -19.42 2.13
C LEU A 88 -0.49 -18.89 2.51
N PHE A 89 -0.78 -18.95 3.81
CA PHE A 89 -2.01 -18.38 4.37
C PHE A 89 -3.27 -18.87 3.66
N LEU A 90 -3.31 -20.16 3.37
CA LEU A 90 -4.38 -20.74 2.57
C LEU A 90 -5.77 -20.68 3.20
N ASN A 91 -5.81 -20.53 4.51
CA ASN A 91 -7.09 -20.48 5.21
C ASN A 91 -7.71 -19.10 5.26
N GLU A 92 -6.96 -18.08 4.85
CA GLU A 92 -7.46 -16.73 4.88
C GLU A 92 -8.35 -16.49 3.67
N LYS A 93 -9.58 -16.02 3.92
CA LYS A 93 -10.54 -15.80 2.83
C LYS A 93 -10.38 -14.45 2.16
N ASP A 94 -9.84 -13.47 2.87
CA ASP A 94 -9.66 -12.13 2.33
C ASP A 94 -8.24 -11.96 1.81
N PRO A 95 -8.07 -11.83 0.49
CA PRO A 95 -6.72 -11.68 -0.07
C PRO A 95 -5.96 -10.46 0.44
N VAL A 96 -6.66 -9.37 0.75
CA VAL A 96 -5.98 -8.21 1.30
C VAL A 96 -5.43 -8.56 2.67
N GLU A 97 -6.18 -9.32 3.44
CA GLU A 97 -5.70 -9.74 4.76
C GLU A 97 -4.49 -10.67 4.63
N VAL A 98 -4.40 -11.42 3.53
CA VAL A 98 -3.21 -12.25 3.27
C VAL A 98 -1.96 -11.39 3.19
N THR A 99 -2.05 -10.24 2.51
CA THR A 99 -0.90 -9.35 2.43
C THR A 99 -0.54 -8.78 3.80
N THR A 100 -1.55 -8.50 4.62
CA THR A 100 -1.32 -8.00 5.98
C THR A 100 -0.64 -9.06 6.83
N GLN A 101 -1.09 -10.31 6.73
CA GLN A 101 -0.46 -11.41 7.45
C GLN A 101 0.97 -11.65 7.00
N TYR A 102 1.19 -11.54 5.69
CA TYR A 102 2.55 -11.68 5.17
C TYR A 102 3.46 -10.61 5.73
N TYR A 103 3.00 -9.36 5.71
CA TYR A 103 3.78 -8.26 6.22
C TYR A 103 4.10 -8.46 7.69
N ALA A 104 3.09 -8.85 8.46
CA ALA A 104 3.27 -9.05 9.91
C ALA A 104 4.27 -10.15 10.21
N LYS A 105 4.27 -11.20 9.41
CA LYS A 105 5.12 -12.36 9.69
C LYS A 105 6.54 -12.22 9.16
N TYR A 106 6.68 -11.67 7.98
CA TYR A 106 7.97 -11.69 7.28
C TYR A 106 8.66 -10.33 7.15
N CYS A 107 7.95 -9.24 7.33
CA CYS A 107 8.54 -7.92 7.14
C CYS A 107 8.87 -7.30 8.48
N THR A 108 10.16 -7.14 8.75
CA THR A 108 10.62 -6.72 10.07
C THR A 108 11.23 -5.33 10.03
N VAL A 109 10.41 -4.32 10.10
CA VAL A 109 10.92 -2.96 10.11
C VAL A 109 10.25 -2.19 11.25
N PRO A 110 10.97 -1.29 11.89
CA PRO A 110 10.37 -0.46 12.94
C PRO A 110 9.38 0.52 12.30
N GLU A 111 8.14 0.38 12.64
CA GLU A 111 7.09 1.24 12.09
C GLU A 111 7.32 2.70 12.44
N GLU A 112 7.94 2.95 13.57
CA GLU A 112 8.20 4.31 14.01
C GLU A 112 8.99 5.12 12.98
N LYS A 113 9.85 4.46 12.23
CA LYS A 113 10.61 5.16 11.20
C LYS A 113 9.73 5.74 10.13
N TRP A 114 8.65 5.06 9.83
CA TRP A 114 7.69 5.54 8.84
C TRP A 114 6.93 6.73 9.38
N LEU A 115 6.51 6.61 10.65
CA LEU A 115 5.73 7.67 11.28
C LEU A 115 6.55 8.93 11.47
N ASP A 116 7.85 8.79 11.67
CA ASP A 116 8.72 9.95 11.83
C ASP A 116 8.82 10.77 10.55
N SER A 117 8.85 10.08 9.41
CA SER A 117 9.02 10.76 8.14
C SER A 117 7.71 11.15 7.48
N PHE A 118 6.61 10.49 7.82
CA PHE A 118 5.33 10.74 7.18
C PHE A 118 4.19 10.47 8.16
N GLU A 119 3.56 11.51 8.63
CA GLU A 119 2.45 11.38 9.57
C GLU A 119 1.17 11.04 8.81
N SER A 120 0.61 9.88 9.11
CA SER A 120 -0.61 9.42 8.45
C SER A 120 -1.46 8.68 9.46
N PRO A 121 -2.66 9.21 9.78
CA PRO A 121 -3.57 8.46 10.66
C PRO A 121 -3.94 7.10 10.08
N ALA A 122 -4.14 7.02 8.77
CA ALA A 122 -4.48 5.75 8.13
C ALA A 122 -3.36 4.74 8.25
N LEU A 123 -2.11 5.19 8.08
CA LEU A 123 -0.96 4.30 8.18
C LEU A 123 -0.77 3.82 9.62
N SER A 124 -0.94 4.73 10.58
CA SER A 124 -0.86 4.37 12.00
C SER A 124 -1.91 3.31 12.34
N LYS A 125 -3.11 3.48 11.80
CA LYS A 125 -4.18 2.53 12.03
C LYS A 125 -3.82 1.16 11.48
N TYR A 126 -3.19 1.13 10.31
CA TYR A 126 -2.75 -0.12 9.70
C TYR A 126 -1.75 -0.85 10.60
N PHE A 127 -0.72 -0.14 11.05
CA PHE A 127 0.29 -0.74 11.90
C PHE A 127 -0.27 -1.17 13.27
N ASN A 128 -1.15 -0.37 13.83
CA ASN A 128 -1.78 -0.75 15.10
C ASN A 128 -2.63 -1.98 14.95
N SER A 129 -3.32 -2.12 13.82
CA SER A 129 -4.13 -3.29 13.53
C SER A 129 -3.25 -4.55 13.46
N ILE A 130 -2.07 -4.42 12.86
CA ILE A 130 -1.13 -5.53 12.79
C ILE A 130 -0.67 -5.94 14.17
N LYS A 131 -0.31 -4.98 15.00
CA LYS A 131 0.15 -5.26 16.35
C LYS A 131 -0.93 -5.97 17.16
N GLU A 132 -2.16 -5.59 16.95
CA GLU A 132 -3.29 -6.18 17.63
C GLU A 132 -3.61 -7.59 17.17
N LYS A 133 -3.68 -7.77 15.86
CA LYS A 133 -4.07 -9.05 15.28
C LYS A 133 -2.94 -10.07 15.21
N TYR A 134 -1.72 -9.60 14.97
CA TYR A 134 -0.59 -10.50 14.73
C TYR A 134 0.61 -10.06 15.56
N PRO A 135 0.51 -10.14 16.88
CA PRO A 135 1.61 -9.68 17.73
C PRO A 135 2.89 -10.47 17.48
N ARG A 136 4.00 -9.76 17.42
CA ARG A 136 5.30 -10.39 17.24
C ARG A 136 5.90 -10.70 18.59
N LYS A 137 6.68 -11.76 18.60
CA LYS A 137 7.32 -12.19 19.84
C LYS A 137 8.73 -11.70 19.96
#